data_cf0904c9a3be34f7e478d1326f0cc1a5
#
_entry.id   cf0904c9a3be34f7e478d1326f0cc1a5
#
_cell.length_a   1.000
_cell.length_b   1.000
_cell.length_c   1.000
_cell.angle_alpha   90.00
_cell.angle_beta   90.00
_cell.angle_gamma   90.00
#
_symmetry.space_group_name_H-M   'P 1'
#
loop_
_entity.id
_entity.type
_entity.pdbx_description
1 polymer ?
#
loop_
_entity_poly.entity_id
_entity_poly.type
_entity_poly.pdbx_seq_one_letter_code
_entity_poly.pdbx_strand_id
1 'polypeptide(L)'
;EKEQLCYITCIEAYCIWENQVYSMLAIEERFKYVGTAEKYLDAAKAAMNFINTRKRTDEEGIYWTLADAAAGKPSYYDEICMYAGASGIICFLLSLYEDTQDAAYLDEAKEAGCYLEYRWRKRRELKRNFSPYAFSTGWGGASFALLQMYLVTKDEHYRALVEEILDQAV
;
A
#
# COMPACT_ATOMS: atom_id res chain seq x y z
N GLU A 1 -1.82 7.12 21.22
CA GLU A 1 -2.85 7.93 20.49
C GLU A 1 -2.49 8.18 19.02
N LYS A 2 -1.21 8.40 18.67
CA LYS A 2 -0.77 8.60 17.28
C LYS A 2 -0.76 7.30 16.46
N GLU A 3 -0.51 6.18 17.09
CA GLU A 3 -0.45 4.86 16.45
C GLU A 3 -1.84 4.37 16.03
N GLN A 4 -2.87 4.62 16.84
CA GLN A 4 -4.26 4.29 16.50
C GLN A 4 -4.81 5.04 15.26
N LEU A 5 -4.32 6.24 14.99
CA LEU A 5 -4.80 7.03 13.85
C LEU A 5 -4.40 6.43 12.50
N CYS A 6 -3.22 5.80 12.41
CA CYS A 6 -2.71 5.23 11.17
C CYS A 6 -3.54 4.03 10.68
N TYR A 7 -3.95 3.14 11.60
CA TYR A 7 -4.79 1.97 11.29
C TYR A 7 -6.17 2.35 10.77
N ILE A 8 -6.78 3.36 11.39
CA ILE A 8 -8.11 3.85 11.00
C ILE A 8 -8.07 4.39 9.58
N THR A 9 -7.02 5.13 9.21
CA THR A 9 -6.90 5.77 7.90
C THR A 9 -6.74 4.74 6.76
N CYS A 10 -6.01 3.65 6.98
CA CYS A 10 -5.84 2.60 5.98
C CYS A 10 -7.12 1.77 5.76
N ILE A 11 -7.84 1.46 6.83
CA ILE A 11 -9.10 0.72 6.74
C ILE A 11 -10.20 1.58 6.12
N GLU A 12 -10.24 2.87 6.42
CA GLU A 12 -11.21 3.81 5.85
C GLU A 12 -10.99 4.04 4.36
N ALA A 13 -9.74 4.19 3.91
CA ALA A 13 -9.43 4.31 2.49
C ALA A 13 -9.88 3.08 1.68
N TYR A 14 -9.77 1.89 2.26
CA TYR A 14 -10.20 0.65 1.62
C TYR A 14 -11.73 0.50 1.59
N CYS A 15 -12.43 0.87 2.66
CA CYS A 15 -13.89 0.78 2.75
C CYS A 15 -14.62 1.81 1.87
N ILE A 16 -14.04 2.97 1.62
CA ILE A 16 -14.60 4.01 0.74
C ILE A 16 -14.61 3.52 -0.72
N TRP A 17 -13.69 2.66 -1.09
CA TRP A 17 -13.51 2.21 -2.47
C TRP A 17 -14.57 1.19 -2.94
N GLU A 18 -15.16 0.42 -2.04
CA GLU A 18 -16.20 -0.57 -2.39
C GLU A 18 -17.61 0.02 -2.65
N ASN A 19 -17.71 1.34 -2.89
CA ASN A 19 -18.98 2.00 -3.27
C ASN A 19 -20.09 1.93 -2.22
N GLN A 20 -19.75 1.65 -0.95
CA GLN A 20 -20.68 1.78 0.14
C GLN A 20 -20.50 3.14 0.81
N VAL A 21 -21.30 4.09 0.36
CA VAL A 21 -21.49 5.37 1.05
C VAL A 21 -22.09 5.08 2.43
N TYR A 22 -21.25 4.82 3.41
CA TYR A 22 -21.68 4.84 4.79
C TYR A 22 -22.02 6.28 5.13
N SER A 23 -23.28 6.54 5.42
CA SER A 23 -23.76 7.85 5.80
C SER A 23 -22.97 8.44 6.97
N MET A 24 -22.88 9.75 7.06
CA MET A 24 -22.19 10.46 8.17
C MET A 24 -22.65 10.03 9.57
N LEU A 25 -23.86 9.46 9.71
CA LEU A 25 -24.35 8.84 10.95
C LEU A 25 -23.49 7.67 11.45
N ALA A 26 -22.75 6.99 10.56
CA ALA A 26 -21.84 5.93 10.94
C ALA A 26 -20.55 6.45 11.63
N ILE A 27 -20.21 7.72 11.48
CA ILE A 27 -18.99 8.29 12.07
C ILE A 27 -19.12 8.42 13.59
N GLU A 28 -20.27 8.93 14.09
CA GLU A 28 -20.48 9.04 15.53
C GLU A 28 -20.60 7.67 16.24
N GLU A 29 -21.16 6.67 15.58
CA GLU A 29 -21.19 5.31 16.11
C GLU A 29 -19.81 4.63 16.09
N ARG A 30 -18.96 4.91 15.11
CA ARG A 30 -17.58 4.39 15.04
C ARG A 30 -16.72 4.84 16.21
N PHE A 31 -16.87 6.10 16.66
CA PHE A 31 -16.14 6.60 17.83
C PHE A 31 -16.64 6.00 19.16
N LYS A 32 -17.80 5.35 19.16
CA LYS A 32 -18.28 4.59 20.34
C LYS A 32 -17.65 3.19 20.46
N TYR A 33 -17.05 2.68 19.39
CA TYR A 33 -16.32 1.42 19.41
C TYR A 33 -14.89 1.64 19.90
N VAL A 34 -14.74 1.87 21.18
CA VAL A 34 -13.44 1.72 21.82
C VAL A 34 -13.19 0.22 21.96
N GLY A 35 -12.68 -0.37 20.88
CA GLY A 35 -12.17 -1.74 20.91
C GLY A 35 -10.85 -1.81 21.69
N THR A 36 -10.48 -2.99 22.14
CA THR A 36 -9.11 -3.24 22.62
C THR A 36 -8.14 -3.24 21.43
N ALA A 37 -6.86 -2.94 21.68
CA ALA A 37 -5.82 -3.02 20.64
C ALA A 37 -5.82 -4.38 19.92
N GLU A 38 -6.10 -5.47 20.67
CA GLU A 38 -6.21 -6.82 20.14
C GLU A 38 -7.32 -6.94 19.07
N LYS A 39 -8.50 -6.36 19.30
CA LYS A 39 -9.59 -6.39 18.31
C LYS A 39 -9.25 -5.63 17.02
N TYR A 40 -8.52 -4.53 17.14
CA TYR A 40 -8.07 -3.79 15.96
C TYR A 40 -7.01 -4.57 15.19
N LEU A 41 -6.09 -5.23 15.89
CA LEU A 41 -5.10 -6.08 15.26
C LEU A 41 -5.75 -7.28 14.56
N ASP A 42 -6.75 -7.91 15.17
CA ASP A 42 -7.50 -9.01 14.55
C ASP A 42 -8.23 -8.53 13.29
N ALA A 43 -8.83 -7.34 13.33
CA ALA A 43 -9.47 -6.74 12.17
C ALA A 43 -8.44 -6.42 11.06
N ALA A 44 -7.26 -5.92 11.41
CA ALA A 44 -6.20 -5.65 10.46
C ALA A 44 -5.69 -6.95 9.80
N LYS A 45 -5.48 -8.01 10.57
CA LYS A 45 -5.13 -9.34 10.03
C LYS A 45 -6.21 -9.90 9.11
N ALA A 46 -7.49 -9.74 9.47
CA ALA A 46 -8.61 -10.15 8.62
C ALA A 46 -8.65 -9.35 7.30
N ALA A 47 -8.38 -8.04 7.36
CA ALA A 47 -8.26 -7.19 6.19
C ALA A 47 -7.09 -7.65 5.29
N MET A 48 -5.92 -7.99 5.87
CA MET A 48 -4.80 -8.50 5.09
C MET A 48 -5.12 -9.85 4.43
N ASN A 49 -5.83 -10.74 5.10
CA ASN A 49 -6.30 -11.98 4.50
C ASN A 49 -7.20 -11.73 3.28
N PHE A 50 -8.10 -10.74 3.35
CA PHE A 50 -8.92 -10.34 2.21
C PHE A 50 -8.08 -9.75 1.09
N ILE A 51 -7.14 -8.83 1.38
CA ILE A 51 -6.23 -8.25 0.41
C ILE A 51 -5.46 -9.36 -0.33
N ASN A 52 -5.00 -10.37 0.38
CA ASN A 52 -4.26 -11.51 -0.18
C ASN A 52 -5.09 -12.36 -1.16
N THR A 53 -6.41 -12.28 -1.14
CA THR A 53 -7.23 -12.91 -2.20
C THR A 53 -7.02 -12.27 -3.58
N ARG A 54 -6.49 -11.05 -3.61
CA ARG A 54 -6.21 -10.25 -4.82
C ARG A 54 -4.74 -10.21 -5.20
N LYS A 55 -3.89 -10.88 -4.41
CA LYS A 55 -2.44 -10.97 -4.66
C LYS A 55 -2.16 -11.67 -5.98
N ARG A 56 -1.19 -11.14 -6.71
CA ARG A 56 -0.61 -11.73 -7.91
C ARG A 56 0.88 -11.89 -7.68
N THR A 57 1.43 -12.95 -8.23
CA THR A 57 2.85 -13.25 -8.19
C THR A 57 3.29 -13.59 -9.60
N ASP A 58 4.34 -12.94 -10.05
CA ASP A 58 5.01 -13.24 -11.31
C ASP A 58 6.53 -13.16 -11.14
N GLU A 59 7.28 -13.17 -12.24
CA GLU A 59 8.75 -13.10 -12.25
C GLU A 59 9.27 -11.74 -11.74
N GLU A 60 8.42 -10.75 -11.62
CA GLU A 60 8.74 -9.36 -11.27
C GLU A 60 8.53 -9.06 -9.79
N GLY A 61 7.86 -9.97 -9.07
CA GLY A 61 7.55 -9.85 -7.65
C GLY A 61 6.07 -10.05 -7.33
N ILE A 62 5.61 -9.48 -6.22
CA ILE A 62 4.21 -9.53 -5.83
C ILE A 62 3.55 -8.15 -5.91
N TYR A 63 2.30 -8.17 -6.35
CA TYR A 63 1.44 -7.00 -6.42
C TYR A 63 -0.02 -7.40 -6.24
N TRP A 64 -0.88 -6.42 -6.09
CA TRP A 64 -2.31 -6.64 -5.93
C TRP A 64 -3.08 -5.88 -7.00
N THR A 65 -4.16 -6.46 -7.47
CA THR A 65 -5.04 -5.82 -8.43
C THR A 65 -6.46 -5.82 -7.92
N LEU A 66 -7.09 -4.66 -7.93
CA LEU A 66 -8.49 -4.49 -7.58
C LEU A 66 -9.40 -4.65 -8.79
N ALA A 67 -8.86 -4.57 -10.00
CA ALA A 67 -9.63 -4.75 -11.21
C ALA A 67 -10.07 -6.21 -11.34
N ASP A 68 -11.37 -6.43 -11.54
CA ASP A 68 -11.85 -7.72 -12.02
C ASP A 68 -11.23 -8.02 -13.38
N ALA A 69 -10.75 -9.25 -13.55
CA ALA A 69 -10.15 -9.70 -14.81
C ALA A 69 -11.10 -9.50 -16.01
N ALA A 70 -12.41 -9.36 -15.77
CA ALA A 70 -13.43 -9.07 -16.78
C ALA A 70 -13.48 -7.59 -17.21
N ALA A 71 -12.94 -6.66 -16.43
CA ALA A 71 -13.01 -5.22 -16.71
C ALA A 71 -11.84 -4.66 -17.52
N GLY A 72 -10.86 -5.49 -17.89
CA GLY A 72 -9.66 -5.07 -18.61
C GLY A 72 -8.39 -5.19 -17.77
N LYS A 73 -7.25 -4.95 -18.40
CA LYS A 73 -5.97 -4.95 -17.68
C LYS A 73 -5.94 -3.77 -16.71
N PRO A 74 -5.54 -3.99 -15.43
CA PRO A 74 -5.32 -2.89 -14.50
C PRO A 74 -4.34 -1.89 -15.13
N SER A 75 -4.53 -0.60 -14.82
CA SER A 75 -3.56 0.39 -15.26
C SER A 75 -2.28 0.24 -14.42
N TYR A 76 -1.16 0.57 -15.00
CA TYR A 76 0.12 0.59 -14.31
C TYR A 76 0.07 1.38 -12.98
N TYR A 77 -0.63 2.49 -12.97
CA TYR A 77 -0.75 3.33 -11.77
C TYR A 77 -1.57 2.65 -10.67
N ASP A 78 -2.58 1.85 -11.03
CA ASP A 78 -3.38 1.11 -10.06
C ASP A 78 -2.53 0.07 -9.32
N GLU A 79 -1.54 -0.51 -10.00
CA GLU A 79 -0.68 -1.54 -9.40
C GLU A 79 0.37 -0.97 -8.43
N ILE A 80 0.89 0.25 -8.68
CA ILE A 80 1.96 0.86 -7.87
C ILE A 80 1.46 1.89 -6.87
N CYS A 81 0.26 2.41 -7.02
CA CYS A 81 -0.18 3.60 -6.31
C CYS A 81 -0.36 3.37 -4.80
N MET A 82 -0.33 4.46 -4.04
CA MET A 82 -0.58 4.45 -2.60
C MET A 82 -2.04 4.11 -2.30
N TYR A 83 -2.95 4.57 -3.16
CA TYR A 83 -4.39 4.46 -2.90
C TYR A 83 -4.94 3.04 -3.08
N ALA A 84 -4.51 2.32 -4.11
CA ALA A 84 -5.10 1.03 -4.49
C ALA A 84 -4.08 -0.04 -4.91
N GLY A 85 -2.79 0.26 -4.82
CA GLY A 85 -1.71 -0.60 -5.31
C GLY A 85 -0.70 -1.00 -4.25
N ALA A 86 0.41 -1.53 -4.72
CA ALA A 86 1.46 -2.13 -3.89
C ALA A 86 2.02 -1.18 -2.84
N SER A 87 2.12 0.13 -3.12
CA SER A 87 2.71 1.09 -2.16
C SER A 87 1.91 1.18 -0.86
N GLY A 88 0.57 1.28 -0.95
CA GLY A 88 -0.28 1.32 0.25
C GLY A 88 -0.25 0.00 1.02
N ILE A 89 -0.20 -1.11 0.30
CA ILE A 89 -0.14 -2.44 0.92
C ILE A 89 1.21 -2.67 1.59
N ILE A 90 2.32 -2.22 1.01
CA ILE A 90 3.64 -2.24 1.67
C ILE A 90 3.58 -1.50 3.01
N CYS A 91 3.03 -0.28 3.05
CA CYS A 91 2.91 0.46 4.30
C CYS A 91 2.08 -0.30 5.34
N PHE A 92 1.00 -0.95 4.90
CA PHE A 92 0.16 -1.76 5.78
C PHE A 92 0.89 -3.02 6.30
N LEU A 93 1.61 -3.72 5.44
CA LEU A 93 2.44 -4.87 5.83
C LEU A 93 3.53 -4.48 6.84
N LEU A 94 4.19 -3.36 6.64
CA LEU A 94 5.21 -2.86 7.58
C LEU A 94 4.58 -2.54 8.94
N SER A 95 3.39 -1.92 8.98
CA SER A 95 2.69 -1.67 10.22
C SER A 95 2.31 -2.98 10.93
N LEU A 96 1.83 -3.99 10.19
CA LEU A 96 1.55 -5.31 10.77
C LEU A 96 2.82 -5.97 11.30
N TYR A 97 3.94 -5.84 10.59
CA TYR A 97 5.23 -6.34 11.06
C TYR A 97 5.66 -5.65 12.37
N GLU A 98 5.56 -4.33 12.44
CA GLU A 98 5.94 -3.56 13.64
C GLU A 98 5.12 -3.97 14.87
N ASP A 99 3.83 -4.23 14.69
CA ASP A 99 2.95 -4.62 15.80
C ASP A 99 3.03 -6.10 16.19
N THR A 100 3.26 -6.98 15.20
CA THR A 100 3.23 -8.43 15.47
C THR A 100 4.60 -9.06 15.60
N GLN A 101 5.63 -8.42 15.05
CA GLN A 101 6.97 -8.97 14.86
C GLN A 101 7.00 -10.26 14.02
N ASP A 102 5.93 -10.50 13.24
CA ASP A 102 5.86 -11.64 12.33
C ASP A 102 6.62 -11.31 11.02
N ALA A 103 7.76 -11.97 10.83
CA ALA A 103 8.64 -11.75 9.70
C ALA A 103 7.96 -11.99 8.33
N ALA A 104 6.89 -12.79 8.28
CA ALA A 104 6.18 -13.03 7.04
C ALA A 104 5.64 -11.75 6.40
N TYR A 105 5.18 -10.78 7.21
CA TYR A 105 4.73 -9.49 6.69
C TYR A 105 5.89 -8.66 6.11
N LEU A 106 7.05 -8.69 6.76
CA LEU A 106 8.22 -7.98 6.24
C LEU A 106 8.74 -8.61 4.95
N ASP A 107 8.76 -9.92 4.86
CA ASP A 107 9.22 -10.63 3.67
C ASP A 107 8.26 -10.37 2.48
N GLU A 108 6.96 -10.37 2.73
CA GLU A 108 5.97 -10.00 1.71
C GLU A 108 6.12 -8.54 1.27
N ALA A 109 6.40 -7.61 2.20
CA ALA A 109 6.67 -6.21 1.88
C ALA A 109 7.94 -6.07 1.01
N LYS A 110 8.98 -6.85 1.26
CA LYS A 110 10.21 -6.85 0.44
C LYS A 110 9.94 -7.32 -0.99
N GLU A 111 9.19 -8.40 -1.18
CA GLU A 111 8.81 -8.87 -2.51
C GLU A 111 7.99 -7.85 -3.27
N ALA A 112 7.07 -7.14 -2.59
CA ALA A 112 6.34 -6.03 -3.18
C ALA A 112 7.24 -4.83 -3.51
N GLY A 113 8.27 -4.58 -2.70
CA GLY A 113 9.31 -3.59 -2.96
C GLY A 113 10.11 -3.89 -4.23
N CYS A 114 10.46 -5.16 -4.46
CA CYS A 114 11.08 -5.61 -5.71
C CYS A 114 10.19 -5.31 -6.92
N TYR A 115 8.88 -5.56 -6.80
CA TYR A 115 7.92 -5.22 -7.85
C TYR A 115 7.89 -3.71 -8.13
N LEU A 116 7.89 -2.84 -7.12
CA LEU A 116 7.95 -1.39 -7.33
C LEU A 116 9.23 -0.97 -8.05
N GLU A 117 10.38 -1.53 -7.69
CA GLU A 117 11.63 -1.26 -8.39
C GLU A 117 11.57 -1.72 -9.84
N TYR A 118 11.11 -2.93 -10.11
CA TYR A 118 10.95 -3.42 -11.47
C TYR A 118 10.08 -2.47 -12.30
N ARG A 119 8.94 -2.05 -11.77
CA ARG A 119 8.03 -1.10 -12.45
C ARG A 119 8.71 0.26 -12.66
N TRP A 120 9.53 0.72 -11.74
CA TRP A 120 10.35 1.91 -11.92
C TRP A 120 11.34 1.77 -13.07
N ARG A 121 12.06 0.68 -13.17
CA ARG A 121 13.02 0.41 -14.25
C ARG A 121 12.31 0.35 -15.63
N LYS A 122 11.07 -0.09 -15.69
CA LYS A 122 10.25 -0.22 -16.90
C LYS A 122 9.41 1.02 -17.24
N ARG A 123 9.44 2.10 -16.45
CA ARG A 123 8.57 3.27 -16.58
C ARG A 123 8.63 4.00 -17.92
N ARG A 124 9.67 3.81 -18.72
CA ARG A 124 9.83 4.45 -20.05
C ARG A 124 8.75 4.03 -21.07
N GLU A 125 8.09 2.92 -20.81
CA GLU A 125 7.03 2.37 -21.65
C GLU A 125 5.67 3.07 -21.47
N LEU A 126 5.59 4.05 -20.54
CA LEU A 126 4.33 4.65 -20.12
C LEU A 126 4.01 5.93 -20.88
N LYS A 127 2.87 5.92 -21.58
CA LYS A 127 2.26 7.13 -22.13
C LYS A 127 1.57 7.92 -21.03
N ARG A 128 1.95 9.18 -20.85
CA ARG A 128 1.58 10.07 -19.76
C ARG A 128 0.17 10.64 -19.94
N ASN A 129 -0.70 10.42 -18.97
CA ASN A 129 -1.93 11.21 -18.81
C ASN A 129 -2.16 11.71 -17.37
N PHE A 130 -1.24 11.46 -16.43
CA PHE A 130 -1.35 11.86 -15.01
C PHE A 130 -0.04 12.47 -14.52
N SER A 131 -0.10 13.20 -13.39
CA SER A 131 1.12 13.61 -12.69
C SER A 131 1.89 12.37 -12.22
N PRO A 132 3.03 12.06 -12.81
CA PRO A 132 3.74 10.81 -12.50
C PRO A 132 4.26 10.75 -11.06
N TYR A 133 4.34 11.90 -10.39
CA TYR A 133 4.85 12.03 -9.03
C TYR A 133 3.78 12.41 -8.00
N ALA A 134 2.50 12.25 -8.34
CA ALA A 134 1.42 12.41 -7.37
C ALA A 134 1.57 11.40 -6.23
N PHE A 135 1.28 11.82 -5.01
CA PHE A 135 1.39 10.96 -3.83
C PHE A 135 0.40 9.79 -3.88
N SER A 136 -0.87 10.07 -4.18
CA SER A 136 -1.92 9.05 -4.13
C SER A 136 -1.85 8.06 -5.29
N THR A 137 -1.44 8.50 -6.48
CA THR A 137 -1.58 7.72 -7.72
C THR A 137 -0.29 7.51 -8.50
N GLY A 138 0.83 8.02 -8.02
CA GLY A 138 2.10 7.97 -8.75
C GLY A 138 3.30 7.61 -7.90
N TRP A 139 4.47 7.92 -8.44
CA TRP A 139 5.77 7.59 -7.83
C TRP A 139 6.04 8.31 -6.51
N GLY A 140 5.36 9.42 -6.21
CA GLY A 140 5.46 10.06 -4.90
C GLY A 140 5.01 9.13 -3.77
N GLY A 141 3.92 8.40 -3.95
CA GLY A 141 3.49 7.39 -2.98
C GLY A 141 4.40 6.17 -2.94
N ALA A 142 4.89 5.72 -4.10
CA ALA A 142 5.85 4.62 -4.16
C ALA A 142 7.17 4.98 -3.46
N SER A 143 7.69 6.20 -3.65
CA SER A 143 8.86 6.69 -2.92
C SER A 143 8.63 6.71 -1.42
N PHE A 144 7.44 7.12 -0.97
CA PHE A 144 7.10 7.07 0.45
C PHE A 144 7.12 5.63 1.00
N ALA A 145 6.51 4.68 0.29
CA ALA A 145 6.52 3.28 0.71
C ALA A 145 7.94 2.70 0.77
N LEU A 146 8.77 2.97 -0.24
CA LEU A 146 10.19 2.57 -0.25
C LEU A 146 10.98 3.25 0.87
N LEU A 147 10.68 4.50 1.23
CA LEU A 147 11.28 5.17 2.37
C LEU A 147 10.90 4.48 3.69
N GLN A 148 9.63 4.05 3.85
CA GLN A 148 9.22 3.26 5.00
C GLN A 148 9.98 1.92 5.04
N MET A 149 10.18 1.26 3.90
CA MET A 149 11.01 0.05 3.80
C MET A 149 12.43 0.31 4.32
N TYR A 150 13.05 1.42 3.90
CA TYR A 150 14.38 1.81 4.41
C TYR A 150 14.35 2.04 5.93
N LEU A 151 13.34 2.75 6.45
CA LEU A 151 13.27 3.06 7.88
C LEU A 151 13.12 1.81 8.75
N VAL A 152 12.44 0.78 8.27
CA VAL A 152 12.26 -0.49 8.97
C VAL A 152 13.47 -1.42 8.80
N THR A 153 13.95 -1.58 7.57
CA THR A 153 15.00 -2.58 7.24
C THR A 153 16.42 -2.05 7.42
N LYS A 154 16.61 -0.72 7.34
CA LYS A 154 17.91 -0.05 7.23
C LYS A 154 18.72 -0.46 5.99
N ASP A 155 18.06 -1.02 4.98
CA ASP A 155 18.69 -1.38 3.72
C ASP A 155 18.83 -0.13 2.84
N GLU A 156 20.07 0.29 2.63
CA GLU A 156 20.44 1.47 1.84
C GLU A 156 19.98 1.38 0.37
N HIS A 157 19.70 0.19 -0.12
CA HIS A 157 19.16 -0.02 -1.46
C HIS A 157 17.84 0.76 -1.65
N TYR A 158 16.91 0.68 -0.66
CA TYR A 158 15.65 1.40 -0.72
C TYR A 158 15.84 2.92 -0.70
N ARG A 159 16.78 3.42 0.10
CA ARG A 159 17.10 4.84 0.14
C ARG A 159 17.63 5.32 -1.21
N ALA A 160 18.59 4.61 -1.79
CA ALA A 160 19.16 4.95 -3.09
C ALA A 160 18.09 4.97 -4.20
N LEU A 161 17.16 4.02 -4.16
CA LEU A 161 16.04 3.98 -5.11
C LEU A 161 15.10 5.16 -4.94
N VAL A 162 14.80 5.59 -3.72
CA VAL A 162 14.01 6.80 -3.44
C VAL A 162 14.70 8.04 -3.99
N GLU A 163 15.99 8.21 -3.71
CA GLU A 163 16.78 9.33 -4.24
C GLU A 163 16.73 9.36 -5.78
N GLU A 164 16.92 8.22 -6.44
CA GLU A 164 16.83 8.11 -7.90
C GLU A 164 15.44 8.53 -8.44
N ILE A 165 14.36 8.12 -7.75
CA ILE A 165 13.00 8.47 -8.16
C ILE A 165 12.77 9.98 -8.02
N LEU A 166 13.18 10.56 -6.91
CA LEU A 166 12.97 11.97 -6.61
C LEU A 166 13.80 12.90 -7.50
N ASP A 167 15.03 12.51 -7.83
CA ASP A 167 15.90 13.28 -8.74
C ASP A 167 15.30 13.43 -10.14
N GLN A 168 14.41 12.53 -10.53
CA GLN A 168 13.69 12.63 -11.81
C GLN A 168 12.36 13.37 -11.73
N ALA A 169 11.94 13.77 -10.53
CA ALA A 169 10.74 14.57 -10.32
C ALA A 169 10.99 16.07 -10.50
N VAL A 170 12.25 16.51 -10.43
CA VAL A 170 12.72 17.88 -10.60
C VAL A 170 13.08 18.10 -12.07
#